data_069a06c6123ec074b63fe1cb8e0b97de
#
_entry.id   069a06c6123ec074b63fe1cb8e0b97de
#
_cell.length_a   1.000
_cell.length_b   1.000
_cell.length_c   1.000
_cell.angle_alpha   90.00
_cell.angle_beta   90.00
_cell.angle_gamma   90.00
#
_symmetry.space_group_name_H-M   'P 1'
#
loop_
_entity.id
_entity.type
_entity.pdbx_description
1 polymer ?
#
loop_
_entity_poly.entity_id
_entity_poly.type
_entity_poly.pdbx_seq_one_letter_code
_entity_poly.pdbx_strand_id
1 'polypeptide(L)'
;EVDGVIYTTVGATRNVAALDATNGQLLWIWRPQEGERFDAAPRKGSGRGLSFWREGDEKRILMTTPGFLLVSLDADTGIPDPNFGDNGIVDMFDGLRLGDGRTDVDIGSSMPPFVMNGVAVVGPAHRVSMRPPSKFNVKGDVRGFDVRTGEMLWTFRVIPQRGDIGYESWQNGGAEISGNGGVWAPMSGDPELGHVYLPTESATGDRFGADRPGNNLFTNSLVALDIKTGERQWHFQLIHHDIWDWDNPSAAIVADLPNGRKIVAQVTKQSWVYTFDRVTGEPIWPIEELPVPAGDVPR
;
A
#
# COMPACT_ATOMS: atom_id res chain seq x y z
N GLU A 1 -18.60 8.48 6.79
CA GLU A 1 -19.41 9.10 7.88
C GLU A 1 -19.32 8.27 9.14
N VAL A 2 -19.11 8.92 10.28
CA VAL A 2 -19.08 8.30 11.60
C VAL A 2 -19.79 9.23 12.58
N ASP A 3 -20.77 8.72 13.33
CA ASP A 3 -21.52 9.46 14.37
C ASP A 3 -22.09 10.82 13.90
N GLY A 4 -22.56 10.90 12.65
CA GLY A 4 -23.09 12.13 12.06
C GLY A 4 -22.04 13.14 11.59
N VAL A 5 -20.77 12.75 11.55
CA VAL A 5 -19.66 13.59 11.03
C VAL A 5 -19.10 12.95 9.75
N ILE A 6 -18.96 13.75 8.69
CA ILE A 6 -18.26 13.36 7.46
C ILE A 6 -16.81 13.84 7.57
N TYR A 7 -15.87 12.92 7.55
CA TYR A 7 -14.45 13.22 7.42
C TYR A 7 -14.00 13.05 5.98
N THR A 8 -13.33 14.05 5.43
CA THR A 8 -12.92 14.04 4.02
C THR A 8 -11.61 14.77 3.80
N THR A 9 -10.92 14.40 2.72
CA THR A 9 -9.76 15.17 2.24
C THR A 9 -10.23 16.26 1.28
N VAL A 10 -9.63 17.46 1.39
CA VAL A 10 -10.01 18.62 0.57
C VAL A 10 -8.78 19.36 0.03
N GLY A 11 -8.90 19.88 -1.17
CA GLY A 11 -7.88 20.70 -1.81
C GLY A 11 -6.64 19.94 -2.28
N ALA A 12 -5.76 20.66 -2.97
CA ALA A 12 -4.56 20.10 -3.61
C ALA A 12 -3.49 19.66 -2.61
N THR A 13 -3.49 20.22 -1.42
CA THR A 13 -2.54 19.91 -0.32
C THR A 13 -3.03 18.80 0.59
N ARG A 14 -4.16 18.16 0.27
CA ARG A 14 -4.77 17.06 1.04
C ARG A 14 -5.06 17.48 2.49
N ASN A 15 -5.75 18.62 2.66
CA ASN A 15 -6.24 19.00 3.98
C ASN A 15 -7.29 18.00 4.46
N VAL A 16 -7.47 17.89 5.77
CA VAL A 16 -8.54 17.09 6.39
C VAL A 16 -9.63 18.02 6.88
N ALA A 17 -10.87 17.72 6.55
CA ALA A 17 -12.04 18.45 7.03
C ALA A 17 -13.05 17.50 7.68
N ALA A 18 -13.66 17.96 8.78
CA ALA A 18 -14.84 17.35 9.37
C ALA A 18 -16.05 18.25 9.12
N LEU A 19 -17.13 17.64 8.64
CA LEU A 19 -18.38 18.33 8.31
C LEU A 19 -19.53 17.67 9.07
N ASP A 20 -20.47 18.48 9.54
CA ASP A 20 -21.75 17.98 10.03
C ASP A 20 -22.50 17.29 8.87
N ALA A 21 -22.82 16.01 9.04
CA ALA A 21 -23.45 15.21 7.99
C ALA A 21 -24.88 15.64 7.66
N THR A 22 -25.55 16.40 8.57
CA THR A 22 -26.94 16.82 8.38
C THR A 22 -27.08 18.06 7.51
N ASN A 23 -26.07 18.95 7.52
CA ASN A 23 -26.17 20.25 6.86
C ASN A 23 -24.89 20.69 6.11
N GLY A 24 -23.79 19.92 6.20
CA GLY A 24 -22.52 20.21 5.56
C GLY A 24 -21.70 21.32 6.22
N GLN A 25 -22.09 21.77 7.41
CA GLN A 25 -21.32 22.79 8.14
C GLN A 25 -19.92 22.28 8.48
N LEU A 26 -18.90 23.12 8.23
CA LEU A 26 -17.52 22.83 8.61
C LEU A 26 -17.39 22.87 10.14
N LEU A 27 -16.99 21.75 10.73
CA LEU A 27 -16.71 21.62 12.16
C LEU A 27 -15.27 22.01 12.47
N TRP A 28 -14.33 21.41 11.73
CA TRP A 28 -12.90 21.76 11.82
C TRP A 28 -12.18 21.43 10.50
N ILE A 29 -10.99 22.01 10.32
CA ILE A 29 -10.10 21.73 9.21
C ILE A 29 -8.65 21.72 9.68
N TRP A 30 -7.92 20.67 9.35
CA TRP A 30 -6.47 20.56 9.54
C TRP A 30 -5.74 20.68 8.20
N ARG A 31 -4.55 21.30 8.19
CA ARG A 31 -3.75 21.52 6.99
C ARG A 31 -2.31 21.08 7.20
N PRO A 32 -1.78 20.15 6.38
CA PRO A 32 -0.37 19.78 6.41
C PRO A 32 0.52 21.00 6.08
N GLN A 33 1.64 21.12 6.77
CA GLN A 33 2.64 22.18 6.57
C GLN A 33 3.94 21.50 6.12
N GLU A 34 4.06 21.16 4.85
CA GLU A 34 5.16 20.33 4.34
C GLU A 34 6.20 21.10 3.54
N GLY A 35 5.92 22.36 3.12
CA GLY A 35 6.86 23.21 2.41
C GLY A 35 7.46 22.54 1.15
N GLU A 36 8.79 22.59 1.03
CA GLU A 36 9.53 22.00 -0.09
C GLU A 36 9.27 20.50 -0.27
N ARG A 37 8.96 19.79 0.81
CA ARG A 37 8.62 18.37 0.77
C ARG A 37 7.34 18.13 -0.01
N PHE A 38 6.32 18.98 0.17
CA PHE A 38 5.12 18.96 -0.67
C PHE A 38 5.47 19.25 -2.14
N ASP A 39 6.35 20.23 -2.39
CA ASP A 39 6.71 20.62 -3.77
C ASP A 39 7.42 19.47 -4.51
N ALA A 40 8.22 18.69 -3.82
CA ALA A 40 8.90 17.51 -4.36
C ALA A 40 8.01 16.26 -4.43
N ALA A 41 6.86 16.24 -3.73
CA ALA A 41 6.04 15.03 -3.57
C ALA A 41 5.56 14.45 -4.91
N PRO A 42 5.72 13.14 -5.14
CA PRO A 42 5.29 12.49 -6.38
C PRO A 42 3.77 12.25 -6.46
N ARG A 43 3.08 12.20 -5.30
CA ARG A 43 1.66 11.86 -5.17
C ARG A 43 0.84 13.00 -4.56
N LYS A 44 0.81 14.14 -5.25
CA LYS A 44 0.03 15.32 -4.87
C LYS A 44 -1.48 15.12 -5.08
N GLY A 45 -2.26 16.11 -4.70
CA GLY A 45 -3.71 16.16 -4.86
C GLY A 45 -4.46 15.71 -3.60
N SER A 46 -5.78 15.73 -3.67
CA SER A 46 -6.68 15.49 -2.54
C SER A 46 -6.57 14.10 -1.90
N GLY A 47 -5.90 13.15 -2.55
CA GLY A 47 -5.84 11.77 -2.07
C GLY A 47 -7.14 11.01 -2.30
N ARG A 48 -7.27 9.86 -1.63
CA ARG A 48 -8.38 8.91 -1.82
C ARG A 48 -9.15 8.61 -0.54
N GLY A 49 -9.07 9.48 0.46
CA GLY A 49 -9.82 9.37 1.69
C GLY A 49 -8.98 9.34 2.95
N LEU A 50 -9.63 8.94 4.02
CA LEU A 50 -9.11 8.91 5.38
C LEU A 50 -9.47 7.58 6.02
N SER A 51 -8.73 7.20 7.06
CA SER A 51 -9.10 6.06 7.91
C SER A 51 -9.55 6.57 9.27
N PHE A 52 -10.56 5.90 9.79
CA PHE A 52 -11.10 6.15 11.13
C PHE A 52 -10.72 4.98 12.06
N TRP A 53 -10.34 5.30 13.27
CA TRP A 53 -10.11 4.33 14.32
C TRP A 53 -10.77 4.77 15.63
N ARG A 54 -11.25 3.80 16.40
CA ARG A 54 -11.87 4.02 17.72
C ARG A 54 -11.49 2.92 18.70
N GLU A 55 -11.21 3.32 19.93
CA GLU A 55 -11.12 2.42 21.07
C GLU A 55 -11.67 3.13 22.33
N GLY A 56 -12.77 2.62 22.87
CA GLY A 56 -13.51 3.32 23.91
C GLY A 56 -13.99 4.69 23.44
N ASP A 57 -13.62 5.72 24.17
CA ASP A 57 -13.97 7.12 23.85
C ASP A 57 -12.92 7.79 22.93
N GLU A 58 -11.78 7.16 22.72
CA GLU A 58 -10.73 7.67 21.84
C GLU A 58 -11.08 7.44 20.39
N LYS A 59 -11.03 8.52 19.58
CA LYS A 59 -11.32 8.49 18.16
C LYS A 59 -10.23 9.20 17.38
N ARG A 60 -9.77 8.61 16.29
CA ARG A 60 -8.70 9.17 15.46
C ARG A 60 -9.03 9.13 13.98
N ILE A 61 -8.55 10.15 13.28
CA ILE A 61 -8.46 10.17 11.81
C ILE A 61 -7.00 9.96 11.43
N LEU A 62 -6.74 8.92 10.66
CA LEU A 62 -5.41 8.67 10.14
C LEU A 62 -5.37 8.96 8.64
N MET A 63 -4.24 9.52 8.19
CA MET A 63 -4.02 9.83 6.78
C MET A 63 -2.55 9.73 6.40
N THR A 64 -2.30 9.59 5.10
CA THR A 64 -0.98 9.82 4.50
C THR A 64 -0.99 11.17 3.79
N THR A 65 0.02 12.01 4.04
CA THR A 65 0.16 13.30 3.37
C THR A 65 0.84 13.16 1.99
N PRO A 66 0.77 14.20 1.12
CA PRO A 66 1.54 14.21 -0.13
C PRO A 66 3.04 14.00 0.07
N GLY A 67 3.64 14.61 1.10
CA GLY A 67 5.04 14.47 1.46
C GLY A 67 5.39 13.17 2.17
N PHE A 68 4.48 12.20 2.19
CA PHE A 68 4.68 10.87 2.76
C PHE A 68 4.92 10.88 4.27
N LEU A 69 4.06 11.62 4.98
CA LEU A 69 3.92 11.53 6.43
C LEU A 69 2.68 10.70 6.77
N LEU A 70 2.75 9.91 7.83
CA LEU A 70 1.58 9.29 8.45
C LEU A 70 1.15 10.19 9.61
N VAL A 71 -0.11 10.63 9.59
CA VAL A 71 -0.65 11.60 10.55
C VAL A 71 -1.84 10.99 11.28
N SER A 72 -1.91 11.23 12.59
CA SER A 72 -3.03 10.91 13.46
C SER A 72 -3.61 12.18 14.07
N LEU A 73 -4.91 12.42 13.83
CA LEU A 73 -5.66 13.56 14.36
C LEU A 73 -6.74 13.06 15.30
N ASP A 74 -6.96 13.77 16.39
CA ASP A 74 -8.17 13.60 17.18
C ASP A 74 -9.40 13.89 16.30
N ALA A 75 -10.35 12.96 16.25
CA ALA A 75 -11.47 13.05 15.32
C ALA A 75 -12.46 14.16 15.68
N ASP A 76 -12.61 14.49 16.94
CA ASP A 76 -13.57 15.50 17.39
C ASP A 76 -13.04 16.93 17.20
N THR A 77 -11.71 17.13 17.23
CA THR A 77 -11.09 18.46 17.19
C THR A 77 -10.21 18.74 16.00
N GLY A 78 -9.71 17.70 15.30
CA GLY A 78 -8.73 17.84 14.23
C GLY A 78 -7.32 18.20 14.70
N ILE A 79 -7.05 18.13 16.01
CA ILE A 79 -5.72 18.39 16.59
C ILE A 79 -4.85 17.14 16.42
N PRO A 80 -3.59 17.27 15.98
CA PRO A 80 -2.66 16.16 15.96
C PRO A 80 -2.48 15.53 17.35
N ASP A 81 -2.48 14.19 17.42
CA ASP A 81 -2.36 13.46 18.66
C ASP A 81 -0.94 13.52 19.21
N PRO A 82 -0.70 14.12 20.38
CA PRO A 82 0.66 14.29 20.91
C PRO A 82 1.35 12.96 21.27
N ASN A 83 0.61 11.86 21.39
CA ASN A 83 1.16 10.55 21.72
C ASN A 83 1.52 9.71 20.50
N PHE A 84 1.19 10.20 19.29
CA PHE A 84 1.46 9.49 18.03
C PHE A 84 2.70 10.09 17.37
N GLY A 85 3.76 9.29 17.21
CA GLY A 85 5.01 9.70 16.59
C GLY A 85 5.59 10.98 17.22
N ASP A 86 5.99 11.92 16.40
CA ASP A 86 6.37 13.27 16.83
C ASP A 86 5.15 14.21 16.71
N ASN A 87 4.44 14.40 17.83
CA ASN A 87 3.27 15.30 17.91
C ASN A 87 2.21 15.05 16.82
N GLY A 88 1.82 13.80 16.62
CA GLY A 88 0.80 13.38 15.67
C GLY A 88 1.33 12.97 14.32
N ILE A 89 2.63 12.91 14.12
CA ILE A 89 3.26 12.71 12.83
C ILE A 89 4.36 11.65 12.90
N VAL A 90 4.35 10.72 11.93
CA VAL A 90 5.45 9.80 11.67
C VAL A 90 6.05 10.11 10.30
N ASP A 91 7.36 10.34 10.24
CA ASP A 91 8.07 10.49 8.97
C ASP A 91 8.30 9.14 8.31
N MET A 92 7.59 8.89 7.20
CA MET A 92 7.71 7.62 6.50
C MET A 92 8.91 7.57 5.53
N PHE A 93 9.74 8.61 5.44
CA PHE A 93 11.04 8.50 4.77
C PHE A 93 12.06 7.73 5.61
N ASP A 94 11.87 7.72 6.93
CA ASP A 94 12.72 6.93 7.81
C ASP A 94 12.61 5.44 7.49
N GLY A 95 13.77 4.78 7.39
CA GLY A 95 13.85 3.35 7.12
C GLY A 95 13.51 2.92 5.69
N LEU A 96 13.37 3.86 4.73
CA LEU A 96 13.21 3.50 3.33
C LEU A 96 14.46 2.82 2.77
N ARG A 97 14.25 1.77 1.97
CA ARG A 97 15.32 1.14 1.19
C ARG A 97 15.50 1.89 -0.13
N LEU A 98 16.44 2.83 -0.12
CA LEU A 98 16.79 3.62 -1.30
C LEU A 98 17.62 2.78 -2.27
N GLY A 99 17.54 3.11 -3.56
CA GLY A 99 18.48 2.59 -4.55
C GLY A 99 19.89 3.10 -4.30
N ASP A 100 20.89 2.37 -4.76
CA ASP A 100 22.30 2.70 -4.52
C ASP A 100 22.65 4.13 -4.97
N GLY A 101 23.26 4.90 -4.04
CA GLY A 101 23.68 6.28 -4.25
C GLY A 101 22.56 7.31 -4.43
N ARG A 102 21.29 6.97 -4.23
CA ARG A 102 20.19 7.93 -4.31
C ARG A 102 19.94 8.64 -2.99
N THR A 103 19.69 9.94 -3.11
CA THR A 103 19.24 10.80 -2.00
C THR A 103 17.85 11.37 -2.24
N ASP A 104 17.33 11.30 -3.47
CA ASP A 104 15.99 11.74 -3.82
C ASP A 104 14.99 10.61 -3.60
N VAL A 105 13.89 10.94 -2.96
CA VAL A 105 12.84 9.99 -2.62
C VAL A 105 11.65 10.20 -3.56
N ASP A 106 11.50 9.28 -4.52
CA ASP A 106 10.44 9.34 -5.53
C ASP A 106 9.28 8.40 -5.18
N ILE A 107 8.87 8.43 -3.92
CA ILE A 107 7.84 7.59 -3.33
C ILE A 107 6.87 8.43 -2.50
N GLY A 108 5.64 8.02 -2.43
CA GLY A 108 4.59 8.66 -1.64
C GLY A 108 3.41 7.72 -1.44
N SER A 109 2.27 8.24 -1.04
CA SER A 109 1.02 7.51 -1.03
C SER A 109 -0.14 8.46 -1.31
N SER A 110 -1.17 7.97 -2.02
CA SER A 110 -2.44 8.68 -2.18
C SER A 110 -3.59 7.96 -1.48
N MET A 111 -3.33 6.78 -0.92
CA MET A 111 -4.31 6.00 -0.18
C MET A 111 -4.27 6.34 1.31
N PRO A 112 -5.40 6.28 2.01
CA PRO A 112 -5.37 6.24 3.46
C PRO A 112 -4.68 4.96 3.95
N PRO A 113 -4.11 4.94 5.17
CA PRO A 113 -3.64 3.71 5.77
C PRO A 113 -4.81 2.72 5.93
N PHE A 114 -4.58 1.43 5.73
CA PHE A 114 -5.57 0.41 6.10
C PHE A 114 -5.49 0.15 7.61
N VAL A 115 -6.60 0.32 8.32
CA VAL A 115 -6.61 0.19 9.79
C VAL A 115 -7.46 -1.01 10.21
N MET A 116 -6.84 -1.94 10.93
CA MET A 116 -7.52 -3.12 11.50
C MET A 116 -6.71 -3.66 12.70
N ASN A 117 -7.41 -4.15 13.73
CA ASN A 117 -6.81 -4.80 14.91
C ASN A 117 -5.68 -3.99 15.60
N GLY A 118 -5.79 -2.66 15.60
CA GLY A 118 -4.83 -1.76 16.24
C GLY A 118 -3.59 -1.46 15.39
N VAL A 119 -3.58 -1.87 14.13
CA VAL A 119 -2.47 -1.62 13.19
C VAL A 119 -2.92 -0.77 12.02
N ALA A 120 -2.13 0.25 11.68
CA ALA A 120 -2.26 1.06 10.48
C ALA A 120 -1.24 0.58 9.43
N VAL A 121 -1.72 0.00 8.34
CA VAL A 121 -0.87 -0.52 7.25
C VAL A 121 -0.79 0.50 6.13
N VAL A 122 0.43 0.89 5.75
CA VAL A 122 0.67 1.86 4.68
C VAL A 122 1.33 1.16 3.49
N GLY A 123 0.65 1.25 2.34
CA GLY A 123 1.18 0.88 1.04
C GLY A 123 1.69 2.13 0.31
N PRO A 124 2.97 2.17 -0.04
CA PRO A 124 3.52 3.25 -0.83
C PRO A 124 3.26 3.07 -2.32
N ALA A 125 3.47 4.14 -3.06
CA ALA A 125 3.46 4.16 -4.51
C ALA A 125 4.53 5.10 -5.04
N HIS A 126 5.18 4.71 -6.11
CA HIS A 126 6.12 5.53 -6.84
C HIS A 126 5.43 6.69 -7.59
N ARG A 127 6.22 7.61 -8.10
CA ARG A 127 5.77 8.51 -9.16
C ARG A 127 5.27 7.67 -10.33
N VAL A 128 4.10 8.01 -10.86
CA VAL A 128 3.60 7.37 -12.09
C VAL A 128 4.64 7.55 -13.18
N SER A 129 5.26 6.48 -13.62
CA SER A 129 6.39 6.61 -14.51
C SER A 129 6.63 5.37 -15.34
N MET A 130 6.37 5.51 -16.62
CA MET A 130 6.91 4.61 -17.64
C MET A 130 8.43 4.84 -17.87
N ARG A 131 9.00 5.90 -17.27
CA ARG A 131 10.38 6.32 -17.43
C ARG A 131 10.96 6.78 -16.08
N PRO A 132 11.31 5.85 -15.20
CA PRO A 132 12.00 6.23 -13.98
C PRO A 132 13.30 6.98 -14.32
N PRO A 133 13.67 8.02 -13.56
CA PRO A 133 14.87 8.83 -13.85
C PRO A 133 16.17 8.03 -13.74
N SER A 134 16.13 6.87 -13.11
CA SER A 134 17.24 5.96 -12.90
C SER A 134 16.73 4.52 -12.90
N LYS A 135 17.61 3.57 -13.15
CA LYS A 135 17.33 2.15 -12.92
C LYS A 135 17.42 1.76 -11.45
N PHE A 136 18.08 2.58 -10.63
CA PHE A 136 18.13 2.39 -9.17
C PHE A 136 16.96 3.14 -8.54
N ASN A 137 16.01 2.41 -7.95
CA ASN A 137 14.77 3.01 -7.45
C ASN A 137 14.51 2.59 -6.01
N VAL A 138 13.81 3.47 -5.28
CA VAL A 138 13.36 3.20 -3.91
C VAL A 138 12.38 2.03 -3.89
N LYS A 139 12.51 1.16 -2.89
CA LYS A 139 11.64 -0.02 -2.73
C LYS A 139 10.28 0.38 -2.20
N GLY A 140 9.24 -0.27 -2.72
CA GLY A 140 7.85 -0.04 -2.32
C GLY A 140 7.43 -0.91 -1.13
N ASP A 141 8.23 -0.97 -0.07
CA ASP A 141 7.94 -1.80 1.08
C ASP A 141 6.66 -1.37 1.80
N VAL A 142 5.81 -2.35 2.13
CA VAL A 142 4.60 -2.11 2.91
C VAL A 142 4.93 -2.17 4.40
N ARG A 143 4.41 -1.24 5.18
CA ARG A 143 4.76 -1.11 6.60
C ARG A 143 3.52 -1.04 7.48
N GLY A 144 3.59 -1.71 8.63
CA GLY A 144 2.59 -1.64 9.69
C GLY A 144 3.05 -0.79 10.85
N PHE A 145 2.16 0.05 11.35
CA PHE A 145 2.39 0.97 12.47
C PHE A 145 1.35 0.73 13.56
N ASP A 146 1.76 0.82 14.81
CA ASP A 146 0.80 0.86 15.91
C ASP A 146 -0.09 2.10 15.77
N VAL A 147 -1.40 1.90 15.80
CA VAL A 147 -2.37 2.97 15.54
C VAL A 147 -2.41 4.02 16.65
N ARG A 148 -1.96 3.69 17.87
CA ARG A 148 -1.93 4.59 19.02
C ARG A 148 -0.65 5.41 19.09
N THR A 149 0.48 4.74 18.85
CA THR A 149 1.80 5.36 19.09
C THR A 149 2.51 5.79 17.82
N GLY A 150 2.12 5.26 16.65
CA GLY A 150 2.86 5.47 15.41
C GLY A 150 4.18 4.69 15.33
N GLU A 151 4.47 3.82 16.29
CA GLU A 151 5.64 2.96 16.26
C GLU A 151 5.57 2.01 15.04
N MET A 152 6.66 1.89 14.28
CA MET A 152 6.72 0.95 13.19
C MET A 152 6.89 -0.47 13.74
N LEU A 153 5.87 -1.31 13.54
CA LEU A 153 5.85 -2.68 14.05
C LEU A 153 6.58 -3.66 13.11
N TRP A 154 6.41 -3.47 11.81
CA TRP A 154 6.99 -4.37 10.81
C TRP A 154 7.11 -3.73 9.43
N THR A 155 7.95 -4.35 8.61
CA THR A 155 8.12 -4.03 7.19
C THR A 155 8.03 -5.32 6.36
N PHE A 156 7.11 -5.35 5.40
CA PHE A 156 7.07 -6.40 4.38
C PHE A 156 7.79 -5.91 3.12
N ARG A 157 8.86 -6.62 2.75
CA ARG A 157 9.67 -6.31 1.57
C ARG A 157 9.03 -6.92 0.32
N VAL A 158 8.34 -6.10 -0.47
CA VAL A 158 7.75 -6.57 -1.73
C VAL A 158 8.84 -6.98 -2.73
N ILE A 159 9.95 -6.25 -2.78
CA ILE A 159 11.16 -6.68 -3.48
C ILE A 159 12.11 -7.27 -2.43
N PRO A 160 12.30 -8.60 -2.42
CA PRO A 160 13.14 -9.26 -1.43
C PRO A 160 14.59 -8.80 -1.51
N GLN A 161 15.29 -8.88 -0.39
CA GLN A 161 16.74 -8.75 -0.34
C GLN A 161 17.39 -10.13 -0.26
N ARG A 162 18.71 -10.18 -0.46
CA ARG A 162 19.46 -11.45 -0.37
C ARG A 162 19.19 -12.17 0.95
N GLY A 163 18.76 -13.42 0.83
CA GLY A 163 18.38 -14.28 1.97
C GLY A 163 16.89 -14.29 2.29
N ASP A 164 16.10 -13.37 1.75
CA ASP A 164 14.65 -13.41 1.89
C ASP A 164 14.04 -14.42 0.90
N ILE A 165 12.89 -14.98 1.25
CA ILE A 165 12.08 -15.80 0.34
C ILE A 165 11.71 -14.99 -0.90
N GLY A 166 11.85 -15.57 -2.08
CA GLY A 166 11.52 -14.92 -3.35
C GLY A 166 12.69 -14.17 -4.00
N TYR A 167 13.83 -13.99 -3.31
CA TYR A 167 14.98 -13.29 -3.88
C TYR A 167 15.48 -13.95 -5.18
N GLU A 168 15.48 -15.28 -5.24
CA GLU A 168 15.94 -16.04 -6.42
C GLU A 168 15.05 -15.84 -7.67
N SER A 169 13.87 -15.26 -7.51
CA SER A 169 13.00 -14.87 -8.62
C SER A 169 13.47 -13.58 -9.32
N TRP A 170 14.49 -12.91 -8.77
CA TRP A 170 15.12 -11.70 -9.31
C TRP A 170 16.52 -12.02 -9.78
N GLN A 171 16.71 -12.15 -11.08
CA GLN A 171 17.98 -12.53 -11.64
C GLN A 171 18.87 -11.31 -11.96
N ASN A 172 20.17 -11.55 -12.14
CA ASN A 172 21.16 -10.58 -12.59
C ASN A 172 21.21 -9.27 -11.76
N GLY A 173 20.94 -9.35 -10.47
CA GLY A 173 20.96 -8.15 -9.61
C GLY A 173 19.71 -7.28 -9.76
N GLY A 174 18.62 -7.80 -10.34
CA GLY A 174 17.38 -7.05 -10.53
C GLY A 174 16.75 -6.58 -9.23
N ALA A 175 16.85 -7.36 -8.14
CA ALA A 175 16.33 -6.98 -6.84
C ALA A 175 17.04 -5.76 -6.23
N GLU A 176 18.32 -5.60 -6.50
CA GLU A 176 19.13 -4.50 -5.97
C GLU A 176 18.76 -3.17 -6.61
N ILE A 177 18.50 -3.17 -7.91
CA ILE A 177 18.29 -1.94 -8.69
C ILE A 177 16.82 -1.56 -8.80
N SER A 178 15.91 -2.52 -9.01
CA SER A 178 14.49 -2.24 -9.17
C SER A 178 13.89 -1.61 -7.91
N GLY A 179 12.87 -0.82 -8.09
CA GLY A 179 12.08 -0.23 -7.00
C GLY A 179 10.60 -0.43 -7.21
N ASN A 180 9.79 0.37 -6.52
CA ASN A 180 8.35 0.24 -6.49
C ASN A 180 7.90 -1.14 -6.00
N GLY A 181 6.92 -1.76 -6.66
CA GLY A 181 6.31 -3.02 -6.25
C GLY A 181 5.35 -2.87 -5.07
N GLY A 182 5.11 -1.65 -4.63
CA GLY A 182 4.31 -1.33 -3.45
C GLY A 182 2.83 -1.68 -3.57
N VAL A 183 2.01 -0.97 -2.80
CA VAL A 183 0.54 -1.10 -2.82
C VAL A 183 -0.09 0.28 -2.91
N TRP A 184 -0.39 0.73 -4.13
CA TRP A 184 -1.07 2.00 -4.34
C TRP A 184 -2.60 1.87 -4.33
N ALA A 185 -3.10 0.63 -4.43
CA ALA A 185 -4.52 0.32 -4.36
C ALA A 185 -5.02 0.24 -2.91
N PRO A 186 -6.34 0.31 -2.68
CA PRO A 186 -6.90 0.00 -1.36
C PRO A 186 -6.54 -1.43 -0.94
N MET A 187 -6.38 -1.62 0.36
CA MET A 187 -6.21 -2.94 0.97
C MET A 187 -7.52 -3.42 1.57
N SER A 188 -7.62 -4.70 1.84
CA SER A 188 -8.69 -5.32 2.61
C SER A 188 -8.12 -6.25 3.68
N GLY A 189 -8.94 -6.71 4.59
CA GLY A 189 -8.49 -7.62 5.65
C GLY A 189 -9.62 -8.45 6.23
N ASP A 190 -9.23 -9.46 6.97
CA ASP A 190 -10.10 -10.34 7.73
C ASP A 190 -9.77 -10.17 9.21
N PRO A 191 -10.61 -9.49 10.01
CA PRO A 191 -10.33 -9.25 11.42
C PRO A 191 -10.36 -10.53 12.27
N GLU A 192 -11.07 -11.57 11.84
CA GLU A 192 -11.16 -12.86 12.52
C GLU A 192 -9.87 -13.65 12.35
N LEU A 193 -9.34 -13.72 11.13
CA LEU A 193 -8.06 -14.37 10.84
C LEU A 193 -6.86 -13.50 11.20
N GLY A 194 -7.05 -12.18 11.34
CA GLY A 194 -5.96 -11.22 11.48
C GLY A 194 -5.16 -11.02 10.19
N HIS A 195 -5.72 -11.34 9.05
CA HIS A 195 -5.04 -11.21 7.76
C HIS A 195 -5.30 -9.86 7.10
N VAL A 196 -4.25 -9.20 6.61
CA VAL A 196 -4.35 -8.11 5.64
C VAL A 196 -3.95 -8.61 4.25
N TYR A 197 -4.72 -8.23 3.23
CA TYR A 197 -4.50 -8.63 1.84
C TYR A 197 -3.92 -7.48 1.05
N LEU A 198 -2.71 -7.67 0.52
CA LEU A 198 -1.94 -6.68 -0.21
C LEU A 198 -2.02 -6.96 -1.72
N PRO A 199 -2.72 -6.12 -2.50
CA PRO A 199 -2.70 -6.17 -3.96
C PRO A 199 -1.47 -5.42 -4.48
N THR A 200 -0.34 -6.11 -4.62
CA THR A 200 0.92 -5.49 -5.02
C THR A 200 0.95 -5.07 -6.49
N GLU A 201 1.72 -4.04 -6.79
CA GLU A 201 1.90 -3.48 -8.12
C GLU A 201 3.18 -3.96 -8.81
N SER A 202 3.36 -3.56 -10.07
CA SER A 202 4.55 -3.82 -10.86
C SER A 202 5.80 -3.16 -10.27
N ALA A 203 6.96 -3.77 -10.49
CA ALA A 203 8.24 -3.12 -10.20
C ALA A 203 8.56 -2.02 -11.22
N THR A 204 9.46 -1.10 -10.85
CA THR A 204 9.94 -0.08 -11.79
C THR A 204 10.54 -0.68 -13.05
N GLY A 205 10.33 0.05 -14.13
CA GLY A 205 10.40 -0.41 -15.47
C GLY A 205 9.11 -1.10 -15.92
N ASP A 206 7.94 -0.41 -15.72
CA ASP A 206 6.60 -0.99 -15.97
C ASP A 206 6.44 -1.58 -17.38
N ARG A 207 7.22 -1.08 -18.35
CA ARG A 207 7.17 -1.52 -19.74
C ARG A 207 8.52 -1.97 -20.30
N PHE A 208 9.51 -2.17 -19.42
CA PHE A 208 10.83 -2.65 -19.77
C PHE A 208 11.42 -3.52 -18.65
N GLY A 209 11.37 -4.83 -18.84
CA GLY A 209 11.78 -5.80 -17.83
C GLY A 209 13.23 -6.24 -17.89
N ALA A 210 14.05 -5.78 -18.87
CA ALA A 210 15.40 -6.32 -19.10
C ALA A 210 16.36 -6.09 -17.90
N ASP A 211 16.13 -5.07 -17.09
CA ASP A 211 16.92 -4.80 -15.88
C ASP A 211 16.53 -5.68 -14.68
N ARG A 212 15.44 -6.46 -14.78
CA ARG A 212 14.93 -7.32 -13.70
C ARG A 212 14.49 -8.69 -14.19
N PRO A 213 15.36 -9.48 -14.85
CA PRO A 213 14.99 -10.81 -15.33
C PRO A 213 14.48 -11.71 -14.21
N GLY A 214 13.71 -12.73 -14.56
CA GLY A 214 13.05 -13.64 -13.63
C GLY A 214 11.60 -13.24 -13.32
N ASN A 215 10.94 -13.96 -12.41
CA ASN A 215 9.51 -13.80 -12.14
C ASN A 215 9.16 -12.58 -11.28
N ASN A 216 10.13 -12.00 -10.59
CA ASN A 216 10.02 -10.77 -9.80
C ASN A 216 9.00 -10.84 -8.63
N LEU A 217 9.03 -11.92 -7.87
CA LEU A 217 8.19 -12.09 -6.68
C LEU A 217 8.61 -11.03 -5.61
N PHE A 218 7.73 -10.36 -4.94
CA PHE A 218 6.26 -10.42 -4.76
C PHE A 218 5.51 -9.33 -5.54
N THR A 219 6.02 -8.83 -6.64
CA THR A 219 5.25 -7.90 -7.48
C THR A 219 4.08 -8.59 -8.14
N ASN A 220 3.04 -7.83 -8.53
CA ASN A 220 1.84 -8.31 -9.21
C ASN A 220 1.19 -9.53 -8.53
N SER A 221 1.16 -9.50 -7.21
CA SER A 221 0.71 -10.60 -6.36
C SER A 221 -0.47 -10.19 -5.48
N LEU A 222 -1.25 -11.15 -5.03
CA LEU A 222 -2.05 -11.02 -3.84
C LEU A 222 -1.27 -11.68 -2.69
N VAL A 223 -0.95 -10.88 -1.67
CA VAL A 223 -0.17 -11.35 -0.51
C VAL A 223 -1.02 -11.20 0.75
N ALA A 224 -1.16 -12.28 1.51
CA ALA A 224 -1.79 -12.26 2.83
C ALA A 224 -0.71 -12.23 3.91
N LEU A 225 -0.79 -11.21 4.79
CA LEU A 225 0.09 -11.09 5.95
C LEU A 225 -0.73 -11.17 7.23
N ASP A 226 -0.13 -11.71 8.29
CA ASP A 226 -0.60 -11.42 9.64
C ASP A 226 -0.43 -9.93 9.91
N ILE A 227 -1.52 -9.24 10.25
CA ILE A 227 -1.52 -7.78 10.36
C ILE A 227 -0.69 -7.28 11.55
N LYS A 228 -0.52 -8.08 12.60
CA LYS A 228 0.23 -7.69 13.79
C LYS A 228 1.74 -7.87 13.64
N THR A 229 2.15 -8.89 12.90
CA THR A 229 3.56 -9.26 12.78
C THR A 229 4.17 -8.93 11.43
N GLY A 230 3.35 -8.74 10.38
CA GLY A 230 3.81 -8.60 9.01
C GLY A 230 4.29 -9.92 8.39
N GLU A 231 4.15 -11.05 9.10
CA GLU A 231 4.54 -12.36 8.58
C GLU A 231 3.61 -12.80 7.46
N ARG A 232 4.22 -13.24 6.35
CA ARG A 232 3.48 -13.73 5.20
C ARG A 232 2.83 -15.07 5.51
N GLN A 233 1.50 -15.12 5.43
CA GLN A 233 0.71 -16.35 5.60
C GLN A 233 0.69 -17.14 4.30
N TRP A 234 0.33 -16.46 3.20
CA TRP A 234 0.37 -17.01 1.85
C TRP A 234 0.49 -15.91 0.81
N HIS A 235 0.72 -16.27 -0.44
CA HIS A 235 0.67 -15.37 -1.58
C HIS A 235 0.35 -16.14 -2.85
N PHE A 236 -0.14 -15.41 -3.84
CA PHE A 236 -0.26 -15.90 -5.21
C PHE A 236 0.20 -14.81 -6.17
N GLN A 237 1.20 -15.11 -7.00
CA GLN A 237 1.65 -14.18 -8.04
C GLN A 237 0.72 -14.32 -9.26
N LEU A 238 0.04 -13.22 -9.60
CA LEU A 238 -0.97 -13.18 -10.66
C LEU A 238 -0.34 -13.00 -12.04
N ILE A 239 0.81 -12.33 -12.08
CA ILE A 239 1.57 -12.06 -13.31
C ILE A 239 3.05 -12.19 -13.01
N HIS A 240 3.73 -13.04 -13.77
CA HIS A 240 5.18 -13.22 -13.73
C HIS A 240 5.85 -12.24 -14.68
N HIS A 241 6.88 -11.51 -14.22
CA HIS A 241 7.67 -10.60 -15.04
C HIS A 241 6.81 -9.60 -15.82
N ASP A 242 5.96 -8.85 -15.13
CA ASP A 242 5.06 -7.91 -15.76
C ASP A 242 5.82 -6.78 -16.50
N ILE A 243 5.43 -6.54 -17.73
CA ILE A 243 5.92 -5.46 -18.62
C ILE A 243 4.77 -4.67 -19.25
N TRP A 244 3.57 -4.77 -18.68
CA TRP A 244 2.36 -4.14 -19.20
C TRP A 244 1.68 -3.20 -18.21
N ASP A 245 2.30 -2.98 -17.04
CA ASP A 245 1.73 -2.16 -15.96
C ASP A 245 0.39 -2.75 -15.47
N TRP A 246 0.36 -4.07 -15.28
CA TRP A 246 -0.82 -4.78 -14.80
C TRP A 246 -0.86 -4.88 -13.29
N ASP A 247 -0.75 -3.72 -12.63
CA ASP A 247 -0.95 -3.61 -11.20
C ASP A 247 -2.30 -4.17 -10.77
N ASN A 248 -2.39 -4.62 -9.54
CA ASN A 248 -3.65 -4.96 -8.91
C ASN A 248 -4.34 -3.67 -8.42
N PRO A 249 -5.43 -3.21 -9.08
CA PRO A 249 -5.91 -1.83 -8.93
C PRO A 249 -6.93 -1.63 -7.82
N SER A 250 -7.34 -2.70 -7.14
CA SER A 250 -8.44 -2.69 -6.17
C SER A 250 -8.14 -3.52 -4.94
N ALA A 251 -8.84 -3.21 -3.84
CA ALA A 251 -8.89 -4.12 -2.70
C ALA A 251 -9.46 -5.48 -3.12
N ALA A 252 -8.89 -6.55 -2.58
CA ALA A 252 -9.49 -7.87 -2.71
C ALA A 252 -10.83 -7.93 -1.95
N ILE A 253 -11.81 -8.60 -2.52
CA ILE A 253 -13.14 -8.78 -1.93
C ILE A 253 -13.07 -9.95 -0.94
N VAL A 254 -13.33 -9.69 0.33
CA VAL A 254 -13.41 -10.71 1.38
C VAL A 254 -14.87 -11.11 1.57
N ALA A 255 -15.18 -12.39 1.47
CA ALA A 255 -16.57 -12.85 1.57
C ALA A 255 -16.70 -14.24 2.23
N ASP A 256 -17.82 -14.44 2.90
CA ASP A 256 -18.29 -15.74 3.37
C ASP A 256 -19.42 -16.22 2.45
N LEU A 257 -19.23 -17.36 1.83
CA LEU A 257 -20.23 -17.95 0.95
C LEU A 257 -21.32 -18.65 1.78
N PRO A 258 -22.55 -18.80 1.23
CA PRO A 258 -23.66 -19.47 1.93
C PRO A 258 -23.37 -20.91 2.37
N ASN A 259 -22.42 -21.57 1.71
CA ASN A 259 -21.97 -22.93 2.07
C ASN A 259 -20.89 -22.94 3.17
N GLY A 260 -20.61 -21.80 3.80
CA GLY A 260 -19.59 -21.64 4.84
C GLY A 260 -18.15 -21.50 4.34
N ARG A 261 -17.94 -21.50 3.03
CA ARG A 261 -16.60 -21.31 2.46
C ARG A 261 -16.16 -19.85 2.59
N LYS A 262 -14.99 -19.64 3.12
CA LYS A 262 -14.35 -18.32 3.27
C LYS A 262 -13.48 -18.05 2.05
N ILE A 263 -13.74 -16.97 1.31
CA ILE A 263 -13.01 -16.63 0.09
C ILE A 263 -12.42 -15.23 0.13
N VAL A 264 -11.37 -15.02 -0.65
CA VAL A 264 -10.88 -13.71 -1.06
C VAL A 264 -10.76 -13.69 -2.59
N ALA A 265 -11.27 -12.62 -3.21
CA ALA A 265 -11.32 -12.49 -4.67
C ALA A 265 -10.63 -11.20 -5.12
N GLN A 266 -9.62 -11.31 -5.98
CA GLN A 266 -8.86 -10.19 -6.54
C GLN A 266 -9.31 -9.91 -7.98
N VAL A 267 -9.83 -8.71 -8.20
CA VAL A 267 -10.11 -8.18 -9.53
C VAL A 267 -8.84 -7.55 -10.10
N THR A 268 -8.54 -7.79 -11.37
CA THR A 268 -7.29 -7.35 -11.99
C THR A 268 -7.51 -6.51 -13.25
N LYS A 269 -6.48 -5.76 -13.68
CA LYS A 269 -6.46 -5.00 -14.95
C LYS A 269 -6.61 -5.91 -16.18
N GLN A 270 -6.33 -7.21 -16.04
CA GLN A 270 -6.52 -8.22 -17.11
C GLN A 270 -8.00 -8.57 -17.35
N SER A 271 -8.94 -7.96 -16.63
CA SER A 271 -10.38 -8.32 -16.61
C SER A 271 -10.66 -9.72 -16.06
N TRP A 272 -9.78 -10.23 -15.21
CA TRP A 272 -9.94 -11.51 -14.52
C TRP A 272 -10.31 -11.27 -13.05
N VAL A 273 -10.97 -12.26 -12.46
CA VAL A 273 -11.23 -12.36 -11.03
C VAL A 273 -10.59 -13.65 -10.53
N TYR A 274 -9.55 -13.51 -9.76
CA TYR A 274 -8.86 -14.64 -9.13
C TYR A 274 -9.46 -14.84 -7.74
N THR A 275 -9.91 -16.05 -7.44
CA THR A 275 -10.59 -16.37 -6.19
C THR A 275 -9.86 -17.47 -5.45
N PHE A 276 -9.58 -17.21 -4.17
CA PHE A 276 -8.79 -18.09 -3.32
C PHE A 276 -9.57 -18.44 -2.06
N ASP A 277 -9.25 -19.59 -1.46
CA ASP A 277 -9.54 -19.83 -0.05
C ASP A 277 -8.74 -18.81 0.77
N ARG A 278 -9.43 -18.02 1.61
CA ARG A 278 -8.77 -16.89 2.27
C ARG A 278 -7.87 -17.30 3.45
N VAL A 279 -7.97 -18.55 3.91
CA VAL A 279 -7.12 -19.10 4.97
C VAL A 279 -5.81 -19.61 4.38
N THR A 280 -5.91 -20.39 3.28
CA THR A 280 -4.78 -21.13 2.72
C THR A 280 -4.14 -20.47 1.51
N GLY A 281 -4.88 -19.61 0.80
CA GLY A 281 -4.46 -19.05 -0.48
C GLY A 281 -4.61 -20.01 -1.66
N GLU A 282 -5.22 -21.18 -1.47
CA GLU A 282 -5.47 -22.12 -2.55
C GLU A 282 -6.53 -21.58 -3.54
N PRO A 283 -6.26 -21.62 -4.85
CA PRO A 283 -7.24 -21.21 -5.84
C PRO A 283 -8.54 -22.03 -5.75
N ILE A 284 -9.70 -21.34 -5.79
CA ILE A 284 -11.01 -22.00 -5.79
C ILE A 284 -11.29 -22.72 -7.11
N TRP A 285 -10.84 -22.13 -8.20
CA TRP A 285 -10.85 -22.71 -9.55
C TRP A 285 -9.43 -22.83 -10.06
N PRO A 286 -9.13 -23.81 -10.91
CA PRO A 286 -7.80 -23.91 -11.52
C PRO A 286 -7.40 -22.62 -12.22
N ILE A 287 -6.17 -22.17 -11.96
CA ILE A 287 -5.55 -21.05 -12.64
C ILE A 287 -4.47 -21.63 -13.53
N GLU A 288 -4.72 -21.62 -14.84
CA GLU A 288 -3.80 -22.16 -15.83
C GLU A 288 -2.96 -21.04 -16.43
N GLU A 289 -1.64 -21.25 -16.45
CA GLU A 289 -0.73 -20.37 -17.19
C GLU A 289 -0.78 -20.70 -18.67
N LEU A 290 -1.07 -19.70 -19.50
CA LEU A 290 -1.07 -19.86 -20.93
C LEU A 290 0.25 -19.39 -21.52
N PRO A 291 0.82 -20.13 -22.50
CA PRO A 291 2.04 -19.70 -23.17
C PRO A 291 1.79 -18.40 -23.94
N VAL A 292 2.74 -17.46 -23.82
CA VAL A 292 2.73 -16.22 -24.59
C VAL A 292 3.87 -16.24 -25.61
N PRO A 293 3.77 -15.48 -26.72
CA PRO A 293 4.88 -15.36 -27.67
C PRO A 293 6.15 -14.89 -26.97
N ALA A 294 7.28 -15.49 -27.32
CA ALA A 294 8.58 -15.05 -26.81
C ALA A 294 8.86 -13.61 -27.29
N GLY A 295 9.36 -12.77 -26.38
CA GLY A 295 9.84 -11.44 -26.74
C GLY A 295 11.16 -11.52 -27.51
N ASP A 296 11.40 -10.51 -28.33
CA ASP A 296 12.64 -10.33 -29.10
C ASP A 296 13.64 -9.38 -28.39
N VAL A 297 13.28 -8.89 -27.22
CA VAL A 297 14.17 -8.08 -26.38
C VAL A 297 15.14 -9.01 -25.64
N PRO A 298 16.46 -8.74 -25.66
CA PRO A 298 17.45 -9.50 -24.91
C PRO A 298 17.10 -9.51 -23.41
N ARG A 299 17.14 -10.70 -22.81
CA ARG A 299 16.91 -10.93 -21.37
C ARG A 299 18.24 -10.99 -20.63
#